data_7a49f6cfba58e4a6b9cdac2e1f1964aa
#
_entry.id   7a49f6cfba58e4a6b9cdac2e1f1964aa
#
_cell.length_a   1.000
_cell.length_b   1.000
_cell.length_c   1.000
_cell.angle_alpha   90.00
_cell.angle_beta   90.00
_cell.angle_gamma   90.00
#
_symmetry.space_group_name_H-M   'P 1'
#
loop_
_entity.id
_entity.type
_entity.pdbx_description
1 polymer ?
#
loop_
_entity_poly.entity_id
_entity_poly.type
_entity_poly.pdbx_seq_one_letter_code
_entity_poly.pdbx_strand_id
1 'polypeptide(L)'
;RPLTCKYPGCITCDYEFACLCSHIKAMQECLKYDDEYFVIMEDDITLPFLIDYNKLINSTEKKFDILQLLILYNNTIESLNNVFKEKNILFIKWQYLLPSTGMYIISRKSAEKLVTMYFNENKYDFSKFDGQIVADVLLYKSVNTICSTIPYCYPNIDMGSEIHPDHLIAHQKAVDSIKKVINEHNKYPFVLKRII
;
A
#
# COMPACT_ATOMS: atom_id res chain seq x y z
N ARG A 1 -19.01 11.04 10.76
CA ARG A 1 -18.62 11.19 9.32
C ARG A 1 -17.47 12.15 9.23
N PRO A 2 -16.45 11.86 8.39
CA PRO A 2 -15.42 12.85 8.11
C PRO A 2 -16.07 14.11 7.55
N LEU A 3 -15.76 15.26 8.14
CA LEU A 3 -16.28 16.57 7.72
C LEU A 3 -15.89 16.96 6.28
N THR A 4 -15.00 16.17 5.66
CA THR A 4 -14.44 16.41 4.32
C THR A 4 -15.11 15.61 3.21
N CYS A 5 -16.09 14.74 3.50
CA CYS A 5 -16.87 14.10 2.43
C CYS A 5 -17.74 15.15 1.73
N LYS A 6 -17.36 15.50 0.52
CA LYS A 6 -18.10 16.47 -0.31
C LYS A 6 -19.44 15.95 -0.86
N TYR A 7 -19.72 14.66 -0.64
CA TYR A 7 -20.91 13.99 -1.16
C TYR A 7 -21.82 13.54 -0.02
N PRO A 8 -22.87 14.30 0.30
CA PRO A 8 -23.88 13.88 1.27
C PRO A 8 -24.51 12.55 0.82
N GLY A 9 -24.50 11.54 1.70
CA GLY A 9 -25.06 10.22 1.38
C GLY A 9 -24.08 9.22 0.75
N CYS A 10 -22.80 9.56 0.61
CA CYS A 10 -21.78 8.65 0.10
C CYS A 10 -21.55 7.48 1.09
N ILE A 11 -21.96 6.28 0.71
CA ILE A 11 -21.76 5.04 1.48
C ILE A 11 -20.29 4.66 1.44
N THR A 12 -19.62 4.87 0.32
CA THR A 12 -18.21 4.58 0.09
C THR A 12 -17.31 5.26 1.12
N CYS A 13 -17.65 6.48 1.55
CA CYS A 13 -16.86 7.19 2.57
C CYS A 13 -16.82 6.50 3.93
N ASP A 14 -17.88 5.77 4.30
CA ASP A 14 -17.92 5.04 5.58
C ASP A 14 -16.98 3.82 5.50
N TYR A 15 -16.93 3.11 4.37
CA TYR A 15 -15.99 2.00 4.14
C TYR A 15 -14.54 2.47 4.03
N GLU A 16 -14.29 3.57 3.31
CA GLU A 16 -12.96 4.18 3.21
C GLU A 16 -12.44 4.63 4.58
N PHE A 17 -13.33 5.23 5.38
CA PHE A 17 -13.01 5.60 6.76
C PHE A 17 -12.71 4.37 7.62
N ALA A 18 -13.49 3.31 7.52
CA ALA A 18 -13.27 2.06 8.24
C ALA A 18 -11.94 1.39 7.83
N CYS A 19 -11.64 1.37 6.52
CA CYS A 19 -10.38 0.88 5.99
C CYS A 19 -9.19 1.66 6.60
N LEU A 20 -9.25 2.99 6.59
CA LEU A 20 -8.21 3.83 7.18
C LEU A 20 -8.05 3.57 8.70
N CYS A 21 -9.15 3.44 9.45
CA CYS A 21 -9.09 3.08 10.85
C CYS A 21 -8.43 1.72 11.07
N SER A 22 -8.68 0.74 10.18
CA SER A 22 -8.06 -0.58 10.24
C SER A 22 -6.55 -0.51 10.06
N HIS A 23 -6.04 0.32 9.15
CA HIS A 23 -4.61 0.55 8.99
C HIS A 23 -3.97 1.19 10.23
N ILE A 24 -4.60 2.22 10.81
CA ILE A 24 -4.11 2.83 12.06
C ILE A 24 -4.12 1.82 13.20
N LYS A 25 -5.16 0.98 13.30
CA LYS A 25 -5.24 -0.09 14.30
C LYS A 25 -4.14 -1.15 14.07
N ALA A 26 -3.88 -1.53 12.84
CA ALA A 26 -2.77 -2.45 12.51
C ALA A 26 -1.43 -1.88 12.96
N MET A 27 -1.19 -0.57 12.76
CA MET A 27 0.02 0.10 13.26
C MET A 27 0.09 0.07 14.80
N GLN A 28 -1.03 0.28 15.51
CA GLN A 28 -1.07 0.16 16.98
C GLN A 28 -0.69 -1.25 17.44
N GLU A 29 -1.17 -2.29 16.76
CA GLU A 29 -0.81 -3.67 17.06
C GLU A 29 0.68 -3.93 16.81
N CYS A 30 1.23 -3.45 15.68
CA CYS A 30 2.65 -3.54 15.36
C CYS A 30 3.54 -2.91 16.45
N LEU A 31 3.13 -1.78 17.02
CA LEU A 31 3.91 -1.08 18.04
C LEU A 31 4.05 -1.83 19.37
N LYS A 32 3.34 -2.94 19.56
CA LYS A 32 3.53 -3.85 20.70
C LYS A 32 4.81 -4.71 20.59
N TYR A 33 5.42 -4.76 19.42
CA TYR A 33 6.65 -5.52 19.13
C TYR A 33 7.82 -4.57 18.96
N ASP A 34 9.06 -5.01 19.20
CA ASP A 34 10.28 -4.17 19.19
C ASP A 34 10.97 -4.09 17.82
N ASP A 35 10.30 -4.50 16.75
CA ASP A 35 10.86 -4.46 15.40
C ASP A 35 10.99 -3.02 14.88
N GLU A 36 12.01 -2.75 14.06
CA GLU A 36 12.24 -1.44 13.43
C GLU A 36 11.29 -1.18 12.25
N TYR A 37 10.87 -2.24 11.56
CA TYR A 37 9.95 -2.19 10.43
C TYR A 37 8.87 -3.25 10.56
N PHE A 38 7.69 -2.93 10.05
CA PHE A 38 6.53 -3.81 10.02
C PHE A 38 6.00 -3.95 8.60
N VAL A 39 5.55 -5.14 8.23
CA VAL A 39 4.79 -5.39 7.02
C VAL A 39 3.31 -5.35 7.36
N ILE A 40 2.57 -4.45 6.73
CA ILE A 40 1.10 -4.40 6.83
C ILE A 40 0.52 -4.83 5.49
N MET A 41 -0.48 -5.70 5.54
CA MET A 41 -1.09 -6.31 4.38
C MET A 41 -2.59 -6.46 4.61
N GLU A 42 -3.39 -6.20 3.58
CA GLU A 42 -4.83 -6.47 3.57
C GLU A 42 -5.08 -7.98 3.47
N ASP A 43 -6.24 -8.44 3.91
CA ASP A 43 -6.57 -9.86 4.06
C ASP A 43 -6.85 -10.57 2.72
N ASP A 44 -7.11 -9.82 1.67
CA ASP A 44 -7.31 -10.33 0.31
C ASP A 44 -6.02 -10.43 -0.52
N ILE A 45 -4.84 -10.19 0.05
CA ILE A 45 -3.57 -10.18 -0.69
C ILE A 45 -2.99 -11.59 -0.86
N THR A 46 -2.63 -11.90 -2.11
CA THR A 46 -1.89 -13.10 -2.48
C THR A 46 -0.40 -12.79 -2.61
N LEU A 47 0.43 -13.58 -1.91
CA LEU A 47 1.90 -13.52 -1.99
C LEU A 47 2.43 -14.61 -2.92
N PRO A 48 2.86 -14.30 -4.15
CA PRO A 48 3.45 -15.28 -5.07
C PRO A 48 4.88 -15.66 -4.71
N PHE A 49 5.49 -14.94 -3.76
CA PHE A 49 6.89 -15.03 -3.41
C PHE A 49 7.12 -15.15 -1.91
N LEU A 50 8.17 -15.87 -1.54
CA LEU A 50 8.83 -15.71 -0.25
C LEU A 50 9.85 -14.57 -0.38
N ILE A 51 9.62 -13.45 0.29
CA ILE A 51 10.39 -12.21 0.15
C ILE A 51 11.43 -12.12 1.29
N ASP A 52 12.66 -11.75 0.95
CA ASP A 52 13.69 -11.35 1.92
C ASP A 52 13.49 -9.87 2.26
N TYR A 53 12.61 -9.58 3.22
CA TYR A 53 12.28 -8.22 3.62
C TYR A 53 13.48 -7.43 4.13
N ASN A 54 14.42 -8.09 4.82
CA ASN A 54 15.63 -7.42 5.31
C ASN A 54 16.49 -6.92 4.16
N LYS A 55 16.71 -7.74 3.13
CA LYS A 55 17.44 -7.29 1.94
C LYS A 55 16.67 -6.22 1.17
N LEU A 56 15.35 -6.35 1.06
CA LEU A 56 14.50 -5.36 0.39
C LEU A 56 14.63 -4.00 1.08
N ILE A 57 14.50 -3.94 2.40
CA ILE A 57 14.63 -2.71 3.20
C ILE A 57 16.03 -2.12 3.06
N ASN A 58 17.07 -2.95 3.21
CA ASN A 58 18.46 -2.50 3.14
C ASN A 58 18.91 -2.06 1.74
N SER A 59 18.18 -2.43 0.69
CA SER A 59 18.48 -2.02 -0.68
C SER A 59 17.97 -0.62 -1.02
N THR A 60 17.16 -0.01 -0.17
CA THR A 60 16.72 1.37 -0.37
C THR A 60 17.89 2.32 -0.08
N GLU A 61 18.25 3.15 -1.06
CA GLU A 61 19.36 4.11 -0.93
C GLU A 61 19.08 5.21 0.10
N LYS A 62 17.81 5.47 0.34
CA LYS A 62 17.33 6.52 1.26
C LYS A 62 16.41 5.91 2.31
N LYS A 63 16.53 6.40 3.55
CA LYS A 63 15.56 6.07 4.59
C LYS A 63 14.16 6.48 4.12
N PHE A 64 13.23 5.56 4.22
CA PHE A 64 11.81 5.77 3.95
C PHE A 64 11.00 5.62 5.24
N ASP A 65 9.83 6.20 5.24
CA ASP A 65 8.83 6.00 6.28
C ASP A 65 7.86 4.87 5.92
N ILE A 66 7.40 4.87 4.66
CA ILE A 66 6.61 3.78 4.07
C ILE A 66 7.22 3.36 2.72
N LEU A 67 7.31 2.04 2.49
CA LEU A 67 7.61 1.44 1.20
C LEU A 67 6.37 0.68 0.70
N GLN A 68 5.68 1.24 -0.28
CA GLN A 68 4.54 0.62 -0.95
C GLN A 68 5.01 -0.51 -1.88
N LEU A 69 4.42 -1.71 -1.76
CA LEU A 69 4.79 -2.90 -2.51
C LEU A 69 3.74 -3.33 -3.55
N LEU A 70 2.57 -2.71 -3.52
CA LEU A 70 1.49 -2.94 -4.46
C LEU A 70 0.95 -1.62 -4.99
N ILE A 71 0.83 -1.53 -6.31
CA ILE A 71 0.12 -0.45 -7.01
C ILE A 71 -1.00 -1.11 -7.81
N LEU A 72 -2.23 -0.62 -7.65
CA LEU A 72 -3.41 -1.22 -8.27
C LEU A 72 -3.99 -0.29 -9.34
N TYR A 73 -3.16 0.06 -10.33
CA TYR A 73 -3.58 0.85 -11.48
C TYR A 73 -2.88 0.39 -12.76
N ASN A 74 -3.63 -0.25 -13.65
CA ASN A 74 -3.13 -0.97 -14.82
C ASN A 74 -2.04 -0.22 -15.62
N ASN A 75 -2.34 0.98 -16.12
CA ASN A 75 -1.41 1.75 -16.95
C ASN A 75 -0.12 2.12 -16.20
N THR A 76 -0.22 2.35 -14.91
CA THR A 76 0.94 2.68 -14.07
C THR A 76 1.83 1.47 -13.83
N ILE A 77 1.26 0.28 -13.62
CA ILE A 77 2.01 -0.97 -13.43
C ILE A 77 2.94 -1.21 -14.62
N GLU A 78 2.42 -1.13 -15.83
CA GLU A 78 3.20 -1.35 -17.06
C GLU A 78 4.28 -0.27 -17.25
N SER A 79 3.94 0.99 -17.00
CA SER A 79 4.88 2.11 -17.11
C SER A 79 6.03 1.97 -16.11
N LEU A 80 5.75 1.59 -14.87
CA LEU A 80 6.76 1.39 -13.84
C LEU A 80 7.64 0.17 -14.12
N ASN A 81 7.06 -0.92 -14.62
CA ASN A 81 7.83 -2.08 -15.05
C ASN A 81 8.83 -1.71 -16.17
N ASN A 82 8.45 -0.84 -17.10
CA ASN A 82 9.36 -0.33 -18.10
C ASN A 82 10.50 0.52 -17.49
N VAL A 83 10.19 1.36 -16.49
CA VAL A 83 11.22 2.10 -15.75
C VAL A 83 12.23 1.15 -15.10
N PHE A 84 11.74 0.06 -14.49
CA PHE A 84 12.63 -0.95 -13.92
C PHE A 84 13.48 -1.64 -15.02
N LYS A 85 12.86 -2.09 -16.10
CA LYS A 85 13.56 -2.81 -17.19
C LYS A 85 14.62 -1.95 -17.90
N GLU A 86 14.31 -0.69 -18.16
CA GLU A 86 15.18 0.20 -18.93
C GLU A 86 16.26 0.89 -18.08
N LYS A 87 15.94 1.23 -16.83
CA LYS A 87 16.79 2.05 -15.98
C LYS A 87 17.29 1.36 -14.72
N ASN A 88 16.84 0.13 -14.48
CA ASN A 88 17.10 -0.62 -13.25
C ASN A 88 16.75 0.16 -11.96
N ILE A 89 15.74 1.04 -12.05
CA ILE A 89 15.24 1.80 -10.90
C ILE A 89 14.15 0.99 -10.23
N LEU A 90 14.43 0.49 -9.01
CA LEU A 90 13.48 -0.33 -8.26
C LEU A 90 12.52 0.49 -7.40
N PHE A 91 12.95 1.64 -6.89
CA PHE A 91 12.14 2.49 -6.02
C PHE A 91 12.01 3.89 -6.58
N ILE A 92 10.80 4.44 -6.50
CA ILE A 92 10.51 5.83 -6.84
C ILE A 92 9.78 6.51 -5.68
N LYS A 93 9.80 7.83 -5.64
CA LYS A 93 9.00 8.59 -4.69
C LYS A 93 7.52 8.39 -5.01
N TRP A 94 6.72 8.17 -3.97
CA TRP A 94 5.27 8.04 -4.13
C TRP A 94 4.64 9.31 -4.71
N GLN A 95 3.63 9.13 -5.55
CA GLN A 95 2.83 10.19 -6.19
C GLN A 95 1.35 9.84 -6.10
N TYR A 96 0.49 10.83 -6.16
CA TYR A 96 -0.96 10.69 -6.02
C TYR A 96 -1.61 9.64 -6.95
N LEU A 97 -1.01 9.34 -8.09
CA LEU A 97 -1.50 8.35 -9.07
C LEU A 97 -1.00 6.92 -8.81
N LEU A 98 -0.52 6.63 -7.61
CA LEU A 98 -0.01 5.31 -7.20
C LEU A 98 -0.89 4.73 -6.08
N PRO A 99 -2.16 4.32 -6.39
CA PRO A 99 -3.10 3.86 -5.38
C PRO A 99 -2.78 2.45 -4.86
N SER A 100 -3.34 2.13 -3.72
CA SER A 100 -3.42 0.87 -3.00
C SER A 100 -2.62 0.84 -1.70
N THR A 101 -3.30 0.45 -0.65
CA THR A 101 -2.75 0.11 0.66
C THR A 101 -2.63 -1.40 0.89
N GLY A 102 -2.90 -2.21 -0.16
CA GLY A 102 -2.94 -3.67 -0.05
C GLY A 102 -1.70 -4.30 0.58
N MET A 103 -0.50 -3.75 0.32
CA MET A 103 0.72 -4.19 0.99
C MET A 103 1.78 -3.09 1.05
N TYR A 104 2.32 -2.86 2.24
CA TYR A 104 3.43 -1.92 2.44
C TYR A 104 4.29 -2.28 3.66
N ILE A 105 5.52 -1.77 3.66
CA ILE A 105 6.41 -1.80 4.82
C ILE A 105 6.40 -0.42 5.46
N ILE A 106 6.29 -0.35 6.78
CA ILE A 106 6.32 0.90 7.54
C ILE A 106 7.40 0.86 8.62
N SER A 107 8.14 1.94 8.79
CA SER A 107 9.07 2.08 9.91
C SER A 107 8.31 2.28 11.24
N ARG A 108 8.84 1.75 12.35
CA ARG A 108 8.29 1.97 13.69
C ARG A 108 8.02 3.45 13.97
N LYS A 109 9.02 4.29 13.70
CA LYS A 109 8.91 5.75 13.91
C LYS A 109 7.72 6.36 13.17
N SER A 110 7.45 5.89 11.96
CA SER A 110 6.35 6.41 11.16
C SER A 110 5.00 5.84 11.59
N ALA A 111 4.97 4.58 12.05
CA ALA A 111 3.78 4.02 12.68
C ALA A 111 3.42 4.81 13.95
N GLU A 112 4.38 5.08 14.83
CA GLU A 112 4.19 5.93 16.04
C GLU A 112 3.65 7.33 15.67
N LYS A 113 4.26 7.95 14.66
CA LYS A 113 3.83 9.27 14.16
C LYS A 113 2.39 9.25 13.69
N LEU A 114 2.02 8.31 12.82
CA LEU A 114 0.65 8.23 12.26
C LEU A 114 -0.39 7.90 13.32
N VAL A 115 -0.08 6.98 14.24
CA VAL A 115 -0.95 6.67 15.37
C VAL A 115 -1.16 7.91 16.23
N THR A 116 -0.10 8.61 16.62
CA THR A 116 -0.18 9.83 17.43
C THR A 116 -0.95 10.94 16.72
N MET A 117 -0.82 11.05 15.40
CA MET A 117 -1.54 12.08 14.62
C MET A 117 -3.03 11.82 14.53
N TYR A 118 -3.45 10.56 14.40
CA TYR A 118 -4.79 10.20 13.96
C TYR A 118 -5.60 9.38 14.96
N PHE A 119 -4.99 8.99 16.07
CA PHE A 119 -5.68 8.27 17.14
C PHE A 119 -5.34 8.88 18.50
N ASN A 120 -6.33 9.48 19.14
CA ASN A 120 -6.19 10.10 20.46
C ASN A 120 -7.44 9.85 21.29
N GLU A 121 -7.29 9.63 22.62
CA GLU A 121 -8.40 9.40 23.56
C GLU A 121 -9.41 8.33 23.09
N ASN A 122 -8.90 7.24 22.52
CA ASN A 122 -9.71 6.14 21.95
C ASN A 122 -10.61 6.57 20.77
N LYS A 123 -10.25 7.63 20.06
CA LYS A 123 -10.98 8.12 18.88
C LYS A 123 -10.05 8.33 17.69
N TYR A 124 -10.55 8.03 16.50
CA TYR A 124 -9.87 8.39 15.24
C TYR A 124 -10.28 9.81 14.85
N ASP A 125 -9.27 10.64 14.55
CA ASP A 125 -9.47 12.01 14.11
C ASP A 125 -8.57 12.32 12.91
N PHE A 126 -9.17 12.40 11.74
CA PHE A 126 -8.50 12.73 10.47
C PHE A 126 -8.77 14.17 10.04
N SER A 127 -9.39 15.00 10.87
CA SER A 127 -9.80 16.38 10.53
C SER A 127 -8.62 17.30 10.19
N LYS A 128 -7.43 16.99 10.71
CA LYS A 128 -6.19 17.74 10.47
C LYS A 128 -5.55 17.46 9.11
N PHE A 129 -6.02 16.44 8.40
CA PHE A 129 -5.47 16.11 7.09
C PHE A 129 -6.09 16.99 6.01
N ASP A 130 -5.23 17.72 5.30
CA ASP A 130 -5.63 18.54 4.15
C ASP A 130 -5.56 17.69 2.87
N GLY A 131 -6.66 17.02 2.55
CA GLY A 131 -6.76 16.15 1.40
C GLY A 131 -7.96 15.21 1.44
N GLN A 132 -7.99 14.28 0.51
CA GLN A 132 -8.99 13.23 0.46
C GLN A 132 -8.71 12.20 1.55
N ILE A 133 -9.72 11.90 2.37
CA ILE A 133 -9.61 10.93 3.47
C ILE A 133 -9.89 9.52 2.92
N VAL A 134 -8.92 9.00 2.21
CA VAL A 134 -8.80 7.61 1.78
C VAL A 134 -7.43 7.09 2.21
N ALA A 135 -7.34 5.79 2.49
CA ALA A 135 -6.20 5.22 3.18
C ALA A 135 -4.87 5.48 2.47
N ASP A 136 -4.78 5.21 1.17
CA ASP A 136 -3.57 5.38 0.37
C ASP A 136 -3.11 6.84 0.29
N VAL A 137 -4.02 7.79 0.11
CA VAL A 137 -3.67 9.20 0.03
C VAL A 137 -3.23 9.73 1.40
N LEU A 138 -4.01 9.46 2.45
CA LEU A 138 -3.72 9.98 3.78
C LEU A 138 -2.42 9.40 4.33
N LEU A 139 -2.25 8.08 4.31
CA LEU A 139 -1.06 7.43 4.86
C LEU A 139 0.20 7.87 4.12
N TYR A 140 0.17 7.78 2.79
CA TYR A 140 1.36 8.01 1.97
C TYR A 140 1.75 9.48 1.84
N LYS A 141 0.79 10.40 1.93
CA LYS A 141 1.06 11.85 1.92
C LYS A 141 1.54 12.38 3.27
N SER A 142 1.20 11.70 4.37
CA SER A 142 1.55 12.14 5.74
C SER A 142 3.00 11.89 6.12
N VAL A 143 3.72 11.04 5.38
CA VAL A 143 5.10 10.63 5.66
C VAL A 143 5.94 10.51 4.38
N ASN A 144 7.25 10.26 4.52
CA ASN A 144 8.13 10.05 3.36
C ASN A 144 7.91 8.66 2.76
N THR A 145 7.07 8.59 1.74
CA THR A 145 6.70 7.33 1.09
C THR A 145 7.42 7.15 -0.24
N ILE A 146 7.97 5.96 -0.42
CA ILE A 146 8.47 5.46 -1.70
C ILE A 146 7.63 4.25 -2.12
N CYS A 147 7.69 3.90 -3.40
CA CYS A 147 7.01 2.73 -3.93
C CYS A 147 7.92 1.91 -4.82
N SER A 148 7.67 0.60 -4.84
CA SER A 148 8.34 -0.30 -5.78
C SER A 148 7.82 -0.09 -7.20
N THR A 149 8.70 -0.13 -8.17
CA THR A 149 8.36 -0.07 -9.60
C THR A 149 7.87 -1.41 -10.16
N ILE A 150 8.05 -2.49 -9.40
CA ILE A 150 7.53 -3.81 -9.71
C ILE A 150 6.71 -4.34 -8.53
N PRO A 151 5.58 -5.03 -8.78
CA PRO A 151 4.69 -5.51 -7.72
C PRO A 151 5.25 -6.77 -7.05
N TYR A 152 5.10 -6.89 -5.73
CA TYR A 152 5.49 -8.07 -4.95
C TYR A 152 4.31 -8.98 -4.56
N CYS A 153 3.10 -8.54 -4.83
CA CYS A 153 1.86 -9.23 -4.50
C CYS A 153 0.74 -8.79 -5.43
N TYR A 154 -0.42 -9.41 -5.31
CA TYR A 154 -1.65 -9.00 -6.00
C TYR A 154 -2.87 -9.34 -5.15
N PRO A 155 -3.99 -8.59 -5.29
CA PRO A 155 -5.22 -8.92 -4.57
C PRO A 155 -5.89 -10.16 -5.14
N ASN A 156 -6.54 -10.93 -4.26
CA ASN A 156 -7.43 -12.02 -4.64
C ASN A 156 -8.82 -11.45 -4.96
N ILE A 157 -9.06 -11.16 -6.23
CA ILE A 157 -10.31 -10.56 -6.70
C ILE A 157 -11.54 -11.47 -6.56
N ASP A 158 -11.35 -12.78 -6.38
CA ASP A 158 -12.46 -13.70 -6.16
C ASP A 158 -13.16 -13.46 -4.81
N MET A 159 -12.49 -12.78 -3.88
CA MET A 159 -13.07 -12.35 -2.60
C MET A 159 -14.01 -11.14 -2.75
N GLY A 160 -14.01 -10.48 -3.90
CA GLY A 160 -14.78 -9.26 -4.15
C GLY A 160 -14.18 -8.02 -3.50
N SER A 161 -14.88 -6.89 -3.63
CA SER A 161 -14.54 -5.64 -2.93
C SER A 161 -15.81 -5.03 -2.36
N GLU A 162 -15.86 -4.88 -1.05
CA GLU A 162 -16.99 -4.22 -0.38
C GLU A 162 -16.88 -2.69 -0.49
N ILE A 163 -15.67 -2.16 -0.69
CA ILE A 163 -15.43 -0.72 -0.74
C ILE A 163 -15.80 -0.15 -2.11
N HIS A 164 -15.37 -0.82 -3.18
CA HIS A 164 -15.53 -0.35 -4.56
C HIS A 164 -15.99 -1.47 -5.51
N PRO A 165 -17.23 -1.96 -5.39
CA PRO A 165 -17.71 -3.05 -6.24
C PRO A 165 -17.77 -2.69 -7.74
N ASP A 166 -17.90 -1.41 -8.06
CA ASP A 166 -17.85 -0.86 -9.43
C ASP A 166 -16.44 -0.81 -10.03
N HIS A 167 -15.40 -0.94 -9.20
CA HIS A 167 -14.01 -1.00 -9.65
C HIS A 167 -13.53 -2.41 -10.02
N LEU A 168 -14.35 -3.45 -9.87
CA LEU A 168 -13.95 -4.85 -10.06
C LEU A 168 -13.27 -5.10 -11.42
N ILE A 169 -13.81 -4.53 -12.51
CA ILE A 169 -13.21 -4.66 -13.86
C ILE A 169 -11.83 -3.99 -13.92
N ALA A 170 -11.67 -2.84 -13.29
CA ALA A 170 -10.38 -2.15 -13.25
C ALA A 170 -9.35 -2.91 -12.40
N HIS A 171 -9.79 -3.48 -11.28
CA HIS A 171 -8.96 -4.33 -10.42
C HIS A 171 -8.54 -5.60 -11.15
N GLN A 172 -9.44 -6.27 -11.88
CA GLN A 172 -9.09 -7.45 -12.69
C GLN A 172 -7.99 -7.11 -13.70
N LYS A 173 -8.13 -6.03 -14.47
CA LYS A 173 -7.11 -5.59 -15.43
C LYS A 173 -5.76 -5.30 -14.76
N ALA A 174 -5.79 -4.68 -13.57
CA ALA A 174 -4.58 -4.42 -12.81
C ALA A 174 -3.92 -5.72 -12.35
N VAL A 175 -4.69 -6.69 -11.84
CA VAL A 175 -4.19 -8.01 -11.44
C VAL A 175 -3.59 -8.77 -12.63
N ASP A 176 -4.22 -8.73 -13.79
CA ASP A 176 -3.70 -9.36 -15.01
C ASP A 176 -2.34 -8.74 -15.41
N SER A 177 -2.22 -7.41 -15.34
CA SER A 177 -0.96 -6.71 -15.59
C SER A 177 0.10 -7.05 -14.54
N ILE A 178 -0.27 -7.15 -13.25
CA ILE A 178 0.65 -7.59 -12.19
C ILE A 178 1.16 -8.99 -12.46
N LYS A 179 0.28 -9.95 -12.74
CA LYS A 179 0.65 -11.34 -13.05
C LYS A 179 1.56 -11.43 -14.27
N LYS A 180 1.30 -10.61 -15.31
CA LYS A 180 2.16 -10.48 -16.48
C LYS A 180 3.56 -10.02 -16.09
N VAL A 181 3.68 -8.92 -15.32
CA VAL A 181 4.97 -8.40 -14.83
C VAL A 181 5.72 -9.45 -14.02
N ILE A 182 5.03 -10.13 -13.09
CA ILE A 182 5.63 -11.20 -12.28
C ILE A 182 6.21 -12.32 -13.16
N ASN A 183 5.54 -12.66 -14.25
CA ASN A 183 5.96 -13.73 -15.16
C ASN A 183 7.05 -13.31 -16.16
N GLU A 184 7.17 -12.02 -16.47
CA GLU A 184 8.21 -11.48 -17.35
C GLU A 184 9.61 -11.55 -16.74
N HIS A 185 9.74 -11.55 -15.41
CA HIS A 185 11.02 -11.53 -14.74
C HIS A 185 11.48 -12.93 -14.31
N ASN A 186 12.55 -13.44 -14.91
CA ASN A 186 13.19 -14.72 -14.53
C ASN A 186 13.79 -14.66 -13.12
N LYS A 187 14.33 -13.51 -12.73
CA LYS A 187 14.84 -13.22 -11.39
C LYS A 187 14.13 -12.01 -10.83
N TYR A 188 13.38 -12.22 -9.78
CA TYR A 188 12.69 -11.15 -9.06
C TYR A 188 13.57 -10.66 -7.92
N PRO A 189 13.79 -9.33 -7.77
CA PRO A 189 14.66 -8.81 -6.71
C PRO A 189 14.16 -9.25 -5.32
N PHE A 190 15.11 -9.61 -4.44
CA PHE A 190 14.85 -9.97 -3.04
C PHE A 190 13.86 -11.13 -2.82
N VAL A 191 13.62 -11.93 -3.83
CA VAL A 191 12.79 -13.14 -3.74
C VAL A 191 13.67 -14.34 -3.43
N LEU A 192 13.38 -15.03 -2.32
CA LEU A 192 14.04 -16.26 -1.91
C LEU A 192 13.50 -17.46 -2.69
N LYS A 193 12.18 -17.47 -2.91
CA LYS A 193 11.49 -18.55 -3.62
C LYS A 193 10.18 -18.05 -4.21
N ARG A 194 9.85 -18.51 -5.42
CA ARG A 194 8.50 -18.40 -5.98
C ARG A 194 7.62 -19.48 -5.34
N ILE A 195 6.40 -19.12 -4.91
CA ILE A 195 5.47 -20.02 -4.22
C ILE A 195 4.37 -20.47 -5.19
N ILE A 196 3.94 -19.57 -6.08
CA ILE A 196 2.86 -19.77 -7.07
C ILE A 196 3.40 -19.52 -8.47
#